data_cee6faa17cd508737924f47d1cb8030e
#
_entry.id   cee6faa17cd508737924f47d1cb8030e
#
_cell.length_a   1.000
_cell.length_b   1.000
_cell.length_c   1.000
_cell.angle_alpha   90.00
_cell.angle_beta   90.00
_cell.angle_gamma   90.00
#
_symmetry.space_group_name_H-M   'P 1'
#
loop_
_entity.id
_entity.type
_entity.pdbx_description
1 polymer ?
#
loop_
_entity_poly.entity_id
_entity_poly.type
_entity_poly.pdbx_seq_one_letter_code
_entity_poly.pdbx_strand_id
1 'polypeptide(L)'
;MSREIVNSVLLLWGSLFCAVSSLYFWITKYYRTVKRDWIYRMQVSTSVLLFCDAMTNLFRGRPDLLGFWMVRISNFLNFFLVELTLLFFHYYICAMLLTPEENAALKRVKVVRALCCVGLAMVVVSQFTGLYYTFDASNVYHRSAGYPISMIVPVVAMALDGSLLLQYRARISRGMFLATGSYLVLPLLAISIQIVHYGLALVDLAIGVAMVLMFLVSIKEQNEAMLRLETSRAQIAEKLETATVLNRCVEKLSTGGRDLDKATNELLGVISDYFAADRSYIFELDRERNVIVNTHEAVREGVSEEKDNLQEVPLEAVAEWIEAFEREGVYFLPDLEQKKGQLIYDVLAPQNIHSLLAVPLLRDHVVTGFLGVDNPKEHVGDATLLSSIQFFVTNSLEQKKTQERLYKFCYIDMLTGLSNRNRYMENLSGWEKGTLREIGGIYMDLNGLKHCNDRFGHEAGDALIRRTADALNEVFPGEGYRIGGDEFVVLRCPIGQEDFADKVHQLREALVRHGVDAAIGSFWQPLVEDLPAFLREADDRMYREKERQKRSARPSV
;
A
#
# COMPACT_ATOMS: atom_id res chain seq x y z
N MET A 1 3.53 -67.84 -14.59
CA MET A 1 3.62 -67.37 -13.21
C MET A 1 2.37 -67.75 -12.47
N SER A 2 2.47 -68.45 -11.31
CA SER A 2 1.27 -68.83 -10.59
C SER A 2 0.45 -67.57 -10.19
N ARG A 3 -0.88 -67.70 -10.13
CA ARG A 3 -1.81 -66.64 -9.74
C ARG A 3 -1.43 -66.03 -8.38
N GLU A 4 -0.90 -66.81 -7.48
CA GLU A 4 -0.45 -66.44 -6.15
C GLU A 4 0.77 -65.50 -6.20
N ILE A 5 1.73 -65.75 -7.09
CA ILE A 5 2.92 -64.93 -7.29
C ILE A 5 2.51 -63.56 -7.86
N VAL A 6 1.62 -63.51 -8.86
CA VAL A 6 1.13 -62.23 -9.42
C VAL A 6 0.45 -61.37 -8.34
N ASN A 7 -0.41 -62.00 -7.53
CA ASN A 7 -1.12 -61.33 -6.45
C ASN A 7 -0.14 -60.75 -5.40
N SER A 8 0.84 -61.55 -4.97
CA SER A 8 1.86 -61.12 -4.02
C SER A 8 2.71 -59.96 -4.55
N VAL A 9 3.07 -59.99 -5.84
CA VAL A 9 3.81 -58.89 -6.48
C VAL A 9 3.00 -57.60 -6.49
N LEU A 10 1.71 -57.66 -6.85
CA LEU A 10 0.82 -56.46 -6.84
C LEU A 10 0.66 -55.88 -5.43
N LEU A 11 0.50 -56.73 -4.41
CA LEU A 11 0.43 -56.28 -3.01
C LEU A 11 1.72 -55.64 -2.54
N LEU A 12 2.90 -56.18 -2.89
CA LEU A 12 4.19 -55.58 -2.56
C LEU A 12 4.40 -54.23 -3.24
N TRP A 13 4.01 -54.07 -4.51
CA TRP A 13 4.03 -52.79 -5.19
C TRP A 13 3.12 -51.78 -4.51
N GLY A 14 1.89 -52.14 -4.15
CA GLY A 14 0.97 -51.29 -3.38
C GLY A 14 1.54 -50.89 -2.03
N SER A 15 2.15 -51.86 -1.31
CA SER A 15 2.84 -51.61 -0.03
C SER A 15 3.97 -50.60 -0.18
N LEU A 16 4.85 -50.77 -1.18
CA LEU A 16 5.95 -49.85 -1.45
C LEU A 16 5.45 -48.44 -1.77
N PHE A 17 4.41 -48.32 -2.60
CA PHE A 17 3.82 -47.05 -2.92
C PHE A 17 3.29 -46.34 -1.66
N CYS A 18 2.54 -47.02 -0.81
CA CYS A 18 2.05 -46.49 0.44
C CYS A 18 3.20 -46.09 1.41
N ALA A 19 4.28 -46.88 1.44
CA ALA A 19 5.48 -46.54 2.22
C ALA A 19 6.15 -45.26 1.73
N VAL A 20 6.37 -45.14 0.42
CA VAL A 20 6.98 -43.95 -0.20
C VAL A 20 6.10 -42.71 0.00
N SER A 21 4.79 -42.83 -0.19
CA SER A 21 3.85 -41.73 0.05
C SER A 21 3.77 -41.30 1.51
N SER A 22 3.88 -42.26 2.44
CA SER A 22 3.98 -41.94 3.88
C SER A 22 5.29 -41.21 4.21
N LEU A 23 6.40 -41.63 3.61
CA LEU A 23 7.70 -40.94 3.77
C LEU A 23 7.65 -39.50 3.26
N TYR A 24 6.99 -39.27 2.12
CA TYR A 24 6.74 -37.90 1.62
C TYR A 24 6.01 -37.04 2.65
N PHE A 25 4.93 -37.56 3.26
CA PHE A 25 4.22 -36.82 4.31
C PHE A 25 5.07 -36.59 5.57
N TRP A 26 5.99 -37.47 5.88
CA TRP A 26 6.90 -37.36 7.02
C TRP A 26 7.99 -36.31 6.78
N ILE A 27 8.60 -36.28 5.60
CA ILE A 27 9.66 -35.35 5.23
C ILE A 27 9.10 -33.91 5.12
N THR A 28 7.94 -33.71 4.50
CA THR A 28 7.33 -32.41 4.26
C THR A 28 6.63 -31.83 5.50
N LYS A 29 7.24 -31.97 6.71
CA LYS A 29 6.67 -31.58 8.03
C LYS A 29 6.18 -30.14 8.15
N TYR A 30 6.61 -29.24 7.27
CA TYR A 30 6.39 -27.80 7.38
C TYR A 30 4.91 -27.37 7.32
N TYR A 31 4.02 -28.21 6.77
CA TYR A 31 2.58 -27.94 6.61
C TYR A 31 1.72 -28.97 7.36
N ARG A 32 2.05 -29.21 8.63
CA ARG A 32 1.35 -30.21 9.44
C ARG A 32 -0.06 -29.77 9.79
N THR A 33 -1.07 -30.41 9.19
CA THR A 33 -2.49 -30.27 9.56
C THR A 33 -2.98 -31.57 10.19
N VAL A 34 -4.01 -31.50 11.05
CA VAL A 34 -4.63 -32.68 11.65
C VAL A 34 -5.09 -33.70 10.60
N LYS A 35 -5.63 -33.22 9.46
CA LYS A 35 -6.05 -34.06 8.32
C LYS A 35 -4.88 -34.87 7.77
N ARG A 36 -3.72 -34.24 7.63
CA ARG A 36 -2.51 -34.83 7.09
C ARG A 36 -1.92 -35.92 8.00
N ASP A 37 -1.97 -35.73 9.30
CA ASP A 37 -1.51 -36.70 10.27
C ASP A 37 -2.33 -37.98 10.18
N TRP A 38 -3.64 -37.91 9.92
CA TRP A 38 -4.49 -39.04 9.75
C TRP A 38 -4.23 -39.77 8.41
N ILE A 39 -4.07 -39.07 7.27
CA ILE A 39 -3.67 -39.69 6.00
C ILE A 39 -2.32 -40.39 6.15
N TYR A 40 -1.34 -39.76 6.80
CA TYR A 40 -0.03 -40.37 7.07
C TYR A 40 -0.18 -41.73 7.81
N ARG A 41 -0.95 -41.75 8.89
CA ARG A 41 -1.21 -42.99 9.66
C ARG A 41 -1.92 -44.04 8.82
N MET A 42 -2.88 -43.64 7.99
CA MET A 42 -3.55 -44.52 7.05
C MET A 42 -2.55 -45.13 6.03
N GLN A 43 -1.67 -44.31 5.45
CA GLN A 43 -0.66 -44.76 4.49
C GLN A 43 0.29 -45.77 5.13
N VAL A 44 0.79 -45.51 6.33
CA VAL A 44 1.64 -46.43 7.09
C VAL A 44 0.91 -47.74 7.36
N SER A 45 -0.32 -47.66 7.90
CA SER A 45 -1.14 -48.86 8.21
C SER A 45 -1.45 -49.67 6.97
N THR A 46 -1.82 -49.02 5.85
CA THR A 46 -2.10 -49.72 4.57
C THR A 46 -0.83 -50.34 3.98
N SER A 47 0.32 -49.68 4.09
CA SER A 47 1.60 -50.28 3.64
C SER A 47 1.91 -51.57 4.35
N VAL A 48 1.78 -51.61 5.69
CA VAL A 48 2.00 -52.79 6.49
C VAL A 48 0.94 -53.87 6.21
N LEU A 49 -0.33 -53.46 6.04
CA LEU A 49 -1.44 -54.36 5.66
C LEU A 49 -1.13 -55.12 4.37
N LEU A 50 -0.80 -54.39 3.29
CA LEU A 50 -0.50 -54.98 1.98
C LEU A 50 0.75 -55.88 2.03
N PHE A 51 1.76 -55.50 2.81
CA PHE A 51 2.94 -56.33 3.05
C PHE A 51 2.58 -57.65 3.76
N CYS A 52 1.78 -57.58 4.82
CA CYS A 52 1.34 -58.75 5.57
C CYS A 52 0.51 -59.72 4.68
N ASP A 53 -0.39 -59.19 3.86
CA ASP A 53 -1.16 -60.02 2.94
C ASP A 53 -0.27 -60.72 1.89
N ALA A 54 0.73 -59.99 1.35
CA ALA A 54 1.73 -60.58 0.46
C ALA A 54 2.52 -61.73 1.15
N MET A 55 2.92 -61.51 2.41
CA MET A 55 3.64 -62.56 3.19
C MET A 55 2.75 -63.75 3.48
N THR A 56 1.48 -63.55 3.79
CA THR A 56 0.52 -64.67 3.95
C THR A 56 0.44 -65.53 2.69
N ASN A 57 0.40 -64.89 1.51
CA ASN A 57 0.35 -65.64 0.24
C ASN A 57 1.66 -66.37 -0.10
N LEU A 58 2.83 -65.73 0.18
CA LEU A 58 4.16 -66.35 -0.11
C LEU A 58 4.53 -67.50 0.79
N PHE A 59 4.09 -67.48 2.06
CA PHE A 59 4.43 -68.52 3.05
C PHE A 59 3.31 -69.52 3.26
N ARG A 60 2.20 -69.42 2.53
CA ARG A 60 1.08 -70.35 2.59
C ARG A 60 1.52 -71.81 2.29
N GLY A 61 1.13 -72.74 3.16
CA GLY A 61 1.43 -74.16 2.98
C GLY A 61 2.89 -74.58 3.27
N ARG A 62 3.72 -73.67 3.81
CA ARG A 62 5.08 -73.99 4.27
C ARG A 62 5.04 -74.54 5.70
N PRO A 63 5.51 -75.80 5.93
CA PRO A 63 5.45 -76.40 7.26
C PRO A 63 6.64 -76.09 8.17
N ASP A 64 7.64 -75.35 7.65
CA ASP A 64 8.80 -74.90 8.42
C ASP A 64 8.44 -73.85 9.50
N LEU A 65 9.31 -73.67 10.52
CA LEU A 65 9.08 -72.74 11.64
C LEU A 65 8.87 -71.32 11.18
N LEU A 66 9.59 -70.92 10.13
CA LEU A 66 9.45 -69.59 9.53
C LEU A 66 8.06 -69.38 8.89
N GLY A 67 7.65 -70.36 8.05
CA GLY A 67 6.32 -70.34 7.41
C GLY A 67 5.19 -70.38 8.46
N PHE A 68 5.35 -71.18 9.52
CA PHE A 68 4.38 -71.22 10.62
C PHE A 68 4.12 -69.85 11.26
N TRP A 69 5.17 -69.10 11.64
CA TRP A 69 5.02 -67.80 12.28
C TRP A 69 4.62 -66.76 11.29
N MET A 70 5.20 -66.72 10.09
CA MET A 70 4.88 -65.71 9.08
C MET A 70 3.40 -65.69 8.72
N VAL A 71 2.79 -66.88 8.45
CA VAL A 71 1.37 -66.95 8.10
C VAL A 71 0.46 -66.48 9.26
N ARG A 72 0.76 -66.87 10.51
CA ARG A 72 -0.07 -66.53 11.68
C ARG A 72 0.03 -65.05 12.05
N ILE A 73 1.25 -64.52 12.12
CA ILE A 73 1.46 -63.09 12.44
C ILE A 73 0.88 -62.24 11.34
N SER A 74 1.13 -62.55 10.08
CA SER A 74 0.64 -61.76 8.95
C SER A 74 -0.89 -61.76 8.87
N ASN A 75 -1.56 -62.94 9.06
CA ASN A 75 -3.02 -62.97 9.09
C ASN A 75 -3.61 -62.18 10.28
N PHE A 76 -3.04 -62.30 11.45
CA PHE A 76 -3.47 -61.50 12.60
C PHE A 76 -3.35 -60.02 12.30
N LEU A 77 -2.17 -59.57 11.82
CA LEU A 77 -1.93 -58.17 11.47
C LEU A 77 -2.84 -57.73 10.35
N ASN A 78 -3.15 -58.56 9.37
CA ASN A 78 -4.06 -58.22 8.28
C ASN A 78 -5.45 -57.83 8.82
N PHE A 79 -6.11 -58.70 9.61
CA PHE A 79 -7.40 -58.38 10.21
C PHE A 79 -7.33 -57.16 11.15
N PHE A 80 -6.28 -57.06 11.95
CA PHE A 80 -6.09 -55.96 12.89
C PHE A 80 -5.90 -54.61 12.18
N LEU A 81 -5.07 -54.58 11.12
CA LEU A 81 -4.76 -53.36 10.37
C LEU A 81 -5.92 -52.89 9.50
N VAL A 82 -6.79 -53.78 9.02
CA VAL A 82 -8.03 -53.39 8.34
C VAL A 82 -8.90 -52.52 9.27
N GLU A 83 -9.16 -53.03 10.49
CA GLU A 83 -9.95 -52.28 11.49
C GLU A 83 -9.26 -50.99 11.93
N LEU A 84 -7.95 -50.99 12.12
CA LEU A 84 -7.16 -49.85 12.51
C LEU A 84 -7.14 -48.78 11.42
N THR A 85 -6.99 -49.16 10.16
CA THR A 85 -7.01 -48.25 9.02
C THR A 85 -8.39 -47.61 8.86
N LEU A 86 -9.46 -48.37 9.09
CA LEU A 86 -10.83 -47.83 9.10
C LEU A 86 -11.03 -46.80 10.23
N LEU A 87 -10.49 -47.08 11.40
CA LEU A 87 -10.52 -46.10 12.52
C LEU A 87 -9.75 -44.80 12.16
N PHE A 88 -8.58 -44.91 11.53
CA PHE A 88 -7.82 -43.76 11.05
C PHE A 88 -8.57 -42.99 9.95
N PHE A 89 -9.24 -43.71 9.04
CA PHE A 89 -10.10 -43.12 8.03
C PHE A 89 -11.28 -42.34 8.66
N HIS A 90 -11.92 -42.90 9.68
CA HIS A 90 -12.95 -42.20 10.43
C HIS A 90 -12.44 -40.87 11.05
N TYR A 91 -11.26 -40.90 11.70
CA TYR A 91 -10.67 -39.68 12.23
C TYR A 91 -10.29 -38.69 11.14
N TYR A 92 -9.84 -39.17 9.98
CA TYR A 92 -9.57 -38.33 8.82
C TYR A 92 -10.84 -37.64 8.32
N ILE A 93 -11.94 -38.37 8.14
CA ILE A 93 -13.25 -37.78 7.75
C ILE A 93 -13.71 -36.74 8.78
N CYS A 94 -13.64 -37.05 10.06
CA CYS A 94 -14.02 -36.12 11.12
C CYS A 94 -13.16 -34.85 11.07
N ALA A 95 -11.85 -34.95 10.92
CA ALA A 95 -10.95 -33.80 10.81
C ALA A 95 -11.15 -32.98 9.54
N MET A 96 -11.68 -33.59 8.48
CA MET A 96 -11.94 -32.94 7.20
C MET A 96 -13.29 -32.23 7.16
N LEU A 97 -14.32 -32.81 7.75
CA LEU A 97 -15.73 -32.39 7.58
C LEU A 97 -16.30 -31.63 8.77
N LEU A 98 -15.85 -31.91 9.99
CA LEU A 98 -16.48 -31.47 11.23
C LEU A 98 -15.64 -30.44 11.99
N THR A 99 -16.32 -29.49 12.62
CA THR A 99 -15.70 -28.66 13.65
C THR A 99 -15.47 -29.48 14.94
N PRO A 100 -14.59 -29.03 15.85
CA PRO A 100 -14.38 -29.72 17.14
C PRO A 100 -15.68 -29.94 17.93
N GLU A 101 -16.60 -28.97 17.89
CA GLU A 101 -17.88 -29.03 18.57
C GLU A 101 -18.83 -30.07 17.94
N GLU A 102 -18.96 -30.06 16.59
CA GLU A 102 -19.73 -31.06 15.86
C GLU A 102 -19.20 -32.48 16.07
N ASN A 103 -17.87 -32.63 16.06
CA ASN A 103 -17.20 -33.90 16.31
C ASN A 103 -17.49 -34.46 17.70
N ALA A 104 -17.59 -33.61 18.71
CA ALA A 104 -17.96 -34.00 20.07
C ALA A 104 -19.45 -34.31 20.24
N ALA A 105 -20.33 -33.61 19.49
CA ALA A 105 -21.80 -33.68 19.64
C ALA A 105 -22.42 -34.86 18.89
N LEU A 106 -21.92 -35.23 17.70
CA LEU A 106 -22.54 -36.19 16.81
C LEU A 106 -22.50 -37.61 17.36
N LYS A 107 -23.68 -38.19 17.65
CA LYS A 107 -23.82 -39.58 18.16
C LYS A 107 -23.19 -40.62 17.23
N ARG A 108 -23.38 -40.50 15.88
CA ARG A 108 -22.83 -41.46 14.92
C ARG A 108 -21.29 -41.47 14.89
N VAL A 109 -20.60 -40.38 15.16
CA VAL A 109 -19.14 -40.31 15.33
C VAL A 109 -18.71 -41.19 16.51
N LYS A 110 -19.40 -41.09 17.64
CA LYS A 110 -19.15 -41.94 18.81
C LYS A 110 -19.44 -43.39 18.55
N VAL A 111 -20.52 -43.70 17.78
CA VAL A 111 -20.89 -45.05 17.40
C VAL A 111 -19.82 -45.69 16.52
N VAL A 112 -19.31 -44.99 15.48
CA VAL A 112 -18.24 -45.55 14.61
C VAL A 112 -16.99 -45.85 15.42
N ARG A 113 -16.56 -44.93 16.31
CA ARG A 113 -15.39 -45.18 17.20
C ARG A 113 -15.59 -46.41 18.08
N ALA A 114 -16.77 -46.56 18.69
CA ALA A 114 -17.09 -47.71 19.52
C ALA A 114 -17.09 -49.03 18.68
N LEU A 115 -17.68 -49.01 17.48
CA LEU A 115 -17.68 -50.15 16.55
C LEU A 115 -16.27 -50.56 16.18
N CYS A 116 -15.41 -49.64 15.76
CA CYS A 116 -14.01 -49.96 15.43
C CYS A 116 -13.25 -50.51 16.64
N CYS A 117 -13.45 -50.00 17.84
CA CYS A 117 -12.84 -50.56 19.06
C CYS A 117 -13.33 -51.96 19.34
N VAL A 118 -14.63 -52.24 19.17
CA VAL A 118 -15.21 -53.59 19.28
C VAL A 118 -14.62 -54.52 18.21
N GLY A 119 -14.50 -54.05 16.93
CA GLY A 119 -13.88 -54.82 15.86
C GLY A 119 -12.45 -55.25 16.20
N LEU A 120 -11.61 -54.30 16.64
CA LEU A 120 -10.23 -54.55 17.09
C LEU A 120 -10.18 -55.59 18.24
N ALA A 121 -11.06 -55.48 19.23
CA ALA A 121 -11.16 -56.44 20.33
C ALA A 121 -11.56 -57.84 19.86
N MET A 122 -12.52 -57.92 18.92
CA MET A 122 -12.97 -59.20 18.36
C MET A 122 -11.88 -59.89 17.54
N VAL A 123 -11.01 -59.14 16.83
CA VAL A 123 -9.82 -59.71 16.15
C VAL A 123 -8.90 -60.40 17.18
N VAL A 124 -8.65 -59.76 18.32
CA VAL A 124 -7.83 -60.33 19.40
C VAL A 124 -8.49 -61.59 19.99
N VAL A 125 -9.79 -61.54 20.28
CA VAL A 125 -10.56 -62.69 20.79
C VAL A 125 -10.51 -63.84 19.81
N SER A 126 -10.59 -63.57 18.51
CA SER A 126 -10.52 -64.57 17.45
C SER A 126 -9.22 -65.38 17.44
N GLN A 127 -8.11 -64.84 17.96
CA GLN A 127 -6.84 -65.59 18.07
C GLN A 127 -6.94 -66.77 19.04
N PHE A 128 -7.75 -66.64 20.09
CA PHE A 128 -7.90 -67.67 21.12
C PHE A 128 -9.09 -68.60 20.86
N THR A 129 -10.08 -68.11 20.13
CA THR A 129 -11.33 -68.88 19.88
C THR A 129 -11.43 -69.48 18.51
N GLY A 130 -10.56 -69.09 17.56
CA GLY A 130 -10.68 -69.50 16.17
C GLY A 130 -11.95 -69.03 15.48
N LEU A 131 -12.58 -67.91 15.99
CA LEU A 131 -13.86 -67.40 15.52
C LEU A 131 -13.85 -67.04 14.04
N TYR A 132 -12.81 -66.32 13.57
CA TYR A 132 -12.75 -65.81 12.20
C TYR A 132 -12.04 -66.79 11.26
N TYR A 133 -10.99 -67.49 11.74
CA TYR A 133 -10.19 -68.37 10.94
C TYR A 133 -9.44 -69.39 11.81
N THR A 134 -9.06 -70.50 11.15
CA THR A 134 -8.20 -71.55 11.71
C THR A 134 -7.12 -71.89 10.71
N PHE A 135 -6.09 -72.67 11.18
CA PHE A 135 -5.03 -73.23 10.34
C PHE A 135 -5.03 -74.75 10.48
N ASP A 136 -4.87 -75.43 9.35
CA ASP A 136 -4.69 -76.88 9.35
C ASP A 136 -3.25 -77.31 9.67
N ALA A 137 -3.01 -78.62 9.71
CA ALA A 137 -1.69 -79.17 9.97
C ALA A 137 -0.65 -78.82 8.88
N SER A 138 -1.11 -78.44 7.69
CA SER A 138 -0.28 -78.03 6.55
C SER A 138 -0.04 -76.51 6.52
N ASN A 139 -0.37 -75.83 7.59
CA ASN A 139 -0.24 -74.38 7.69
C ASN A 139 -1.03 -73.59 6.62
N VAL A 140 -2.18 -74.09 6.23
CA VAL A 140 -3.11 -73.46 5.31
C VAL A 140 -4.24 -72.83 6.09
N TYR A 141 -4.56 -71.60 5.73
CA TYR A 141 -5.65 -70.77 6.28
C TYR A 141 -7.02 -71.27 5.82
N HIS A 142 -7.94 -71.41 6.77
CA HIS A 142 -9.34 -71.74 6.53
C HIS A 142 -10.25 -70.79 7.23
N ARG A 143 -11.31 -70.30 6.53
CA ARG A 143 -12.35 -69.46 7.13
C ARG A 143 -13.20 -70.24 8.10
N SER A 144 -13.40 -69.75 9.32
CA SER A 144 -14.33 -70.34 10.29
C SER A 144 -15.77 -69.86 10.04
N ALA A 145 -16.74 -70.53 10.67
CA ALA A 145 -18.16 -70.20 10.56
C ALA A 145 -18.46 -68.75 10.99
N GLY A 146 -17.67 -68.13 11.88
CA GLY A 146 -17.78 -66.76 12.32
C GLY A 146 -17.11 -65.73 11.41
N TYR A 147 -16.45 -66.14 10.31
CA TYR A 147 -15.81 -65.22 9.38
C TYR A 147 -16.71 -64.06 8.89
N PRO A 148 -18.02 -64.26 8.56
CA PRO A 148 -18.89 -63.15 8.16
C PRO A 148 -19.01 -62.04 9.20
N ILE A 149 -18.85 -62.35 10.49
CA ILE A 149 -18.91 -61.37 11.58
C ILE A 149 -17.78 -60.33 11.44
N SER A 150 -16.59 -60.74 10.96
CA SER A 150 -15.46 -59.83 10.73
C SER A 150 -15.76 -58.77 9.66
N MET A 151 -16.75 -58.99 8.80
CA MET A 151 -17.15 -58.03 7.75
C MET A 151 -18.25 -57.06 8.21
N ILE A 152 -18.99 -57.36 9.27
CA ILE A 152 -20.13 -56.54 9.71
C ILE A 152 -19.66 -55.19 10.22
N VAL A 153 -18.65 -55.17 11.08
CA VAL A 153 -18.14 -53.93 11.68
C VAL A 153 -17.60 -52.93 10.61
N PRO A 154 -16.70 -53.36 9.71
CA PRO A 154 -16.22 -52.50 8.62
C PRO A 154 -17.35 -51.97 7.74
N VAL A 155 -18.29 -52.77 7.32
CA VAL A 155 -19.41 -52.36 6.44
C VAL A 155 -20.30 -51.33 7.10
N VAL A 156 -20.68 -51.52 8.37
CA VAL A 156 -21.52 -50.60 9.11
C VAL A 156 -20.77 -49.28 9.36
N ALA A 157 -19.51 -49.31 9.73
CA ALA A 157 -18.68 -48.14 9.94
C ALA A 157 -18.50 -47.32 8.64
N MET A 158 -18.21 -48.00 7.52
CA MET A 158 -18.13 -47.37 6.19
C MET A 158 -19.45 -46.72 5.76
N ALA A 159 -20.60 -47.35 6.02
CA ALA A 159 -21.91 -46.80 5.71
C ALA A 159 -22.18 -45.51 6.53
N LEU A 160 -21.84 -45.49 7.82
CA LEU A 160 -21.97 -44.33 8.68
C LEU A 160 -21.04 -43.18 8.25
N ASP A 161 -19.78 -43.51 7.92
CA ASP A 161 -18.81 -42.50 7.41
C ASP A 161 -19.23 -41.98 6.02
N GLY A 162 -19.78 -42.84 5.15
CA GLY A 162 -20.37 -42.43 3.88
C GLY A 162 -21.54 -41.46 4.07
N SER A 163 -22.37 -41.71 5.10
CA SER A 163 -23.45 -40.78 5.45
C SER A 163 -22.95 -39.39 5.90
N LEU A 164 -21.79 -39.34 6.60
CA LEU A 164 -21.14 -38.06 6.97
C LEU A 164 -20.59 -37.36 5.72
N LEU A 165 -19.89 -38.13 4.85
CA LEU A 165 -19.32 -37.58 3.63
C LEU A 165 -20.39 -36.98 2.71
N LEU A 166 -21.54 -37.64 2.55
CA LEU A 166 -22.68 -37.14 1.76
C LEU A 166 -23.32 -35.92 2.39
N GLN A 167 -23.54 -35.92 3.71
CA GLN A 167 -24.17 -34.79 4.43
C GLN A 167 -23.33 -33.52 4.35
N TYR A 168 -22.03 -33.61 4.48
CA TYR A 168 -21.12 -32.46 4.54
C TYR A 168 -20.33 -32.24 3.23
N ARG A 169 -20.77 -32.81 2.11
CA ARG A 169 -20.08 -32.74 0.80
C ARG A 169 -19.75 -31.31 0.33
N ALA A 170 -20.55 -30.32 0.74
CA ALA A 170 -20.34 -28.93 0.37
C ALA A 170 -19.09 -28.29 1.01
N ARG A 171 -18.53 -28.92 2.04
CA ARG A 171 -17.35 -28.41 2.77
C ARG A 171 -16.01 -28.81 2.13
N ILE A 172 -16.03 -29.64 1.09
CA ILE A 172 -14.82 -30.17 0.44
C ILE A 172 -14.89 -30.02 -1.08
N SER A 173 -13.72 -30.08 -1.71
CA SER A 173 -13.60 -30.07 -3.17
C SER A 173 -14.22 -31.33 -3.79
N ARG A 174 -14.66 -31.23 -5.06
CA ARG A 174 -15.16 -32.38 -5.82
C ARG A 174 -14.09 -33.49 -5.92
N GLY A 175 -12.84 -33.11 -6.12
CA GLY A 175 -11.72 -34.07 -6.18
C GLY A 175 -11.56 -34.84 -4.86
N MET A 176 -11.57 -34.13 -3.72
CA MET A 176 -11.45 -34.75 -2.40
C MET A 176 -12.67 -35.62 -2.07
N PHE A 177 -13.88 -35.18 -2.45
CA PHE A 177 -15.10 -35.99 -2.29
C PHE A 177 -14.98 -37.32 -3.03
N LEU A 178 -14.52 -37.32 -4.31
CA LEU A 178 -14.37 -38.51 -5.11
C LEU A 178 -13.24 -39.41 -4.56
N ALA A 179 -12.10 -38.85 -4.19
CA ALA A 179 -10.98 -39.60 -3.63
C ALA A 179 -11.33 -40.27 -2.29
N THR A 180 -11.99 -39.51 -1.38
CA THR A 180 -12.45 -40.09 -0.09
C THR A 180 -13.57 -41.08 -0.28
N GLY A 181 -14.49 -40.82 -1.21
CA GLY A 181 -15.57 -41.73 -1.59
C GLY A 181 -15.06 -43.02 -2.19
N SER A 182 -13.94 -43.03 -2.93
CA SER A 182 -13.33 -44.23 -3.49
C SER A 182 -12.88 -45.22 -2.40
N TYR A 183 -12.41 -44.71 -1.24
CA TYR A 183 -12.05 -45.55 -0.10
C TYR A 183 -13.25 -46.32 0.48
N LEU A 184 -14.46 -45.76 0.38
CA LEU A 184 -15.71 -46.42 0.82
C LEU A 184 -16.25 -47.38 -0.24
N VAL A 185 -16.21 -46.98 -1.51
CA VAL A 185 -16.88 -47.71 -2.60
C VAL A 185 -16.04 -48.87 -3.15
N LEU A 186 -14.75 -48.67 -3.40
CA LEU A 186 -13.90 -49.66 -4.03
C LEU A 186 -13.75 -50.95 -3.21
N PRO A 187 -13.54 -50.94 -1.87
CA PRO A 187 -13.50 -52.16 -1.08
C PRO A 187 -14.83 -52.91 -1.06
N LEU A 188 -15.99 -52.20 -1.02
CA LEU A 188 -17.30 -52.83 -1.07
C LEU A 188 -17.56 -53.54 -2.40
N LEU A 189 -17.15 -52.93 -3.52
CA LEU A 189 -17.21 -53.56 -4.85
C LEU A 189 -16.27 -54.78 -4.91
N ALA A 190 -15.07 -54.64 -4.34
CA ALA A 190 -14.11 -55.75 -4.27
C ALA A 190 -14.63 -56.93 -3.46
N ILE A 191 -15.29 -56.68 -2.30
CA ILE A 191 -15.96 -57.71 -1.50
C ILE A 191 -17.01 -58.44 -2.34
N SER A 192 -17.86 -57.73 -3.06
CA SER A 192 -18.91 -58.32 -3.90
C SER A 192 -18.34 -59.22 -5.00
N ILE A 193 -17.24 -58.82 -5.63
CA ILE A 193 -16.54 -59.63 -6.65
C ILE A 193 -15.85 -60.84 -6.01
N GLN A 194 -15.23 -60.66 -4.84
CA GLN A 194 -14.49 -61.70 -4.13
C GLN A 194 -15.39 -62.83 -3.59
N ILE A 195 -16.66 -62.55 -3.39
CA ILE A 195 -17.67 -63.58 -3.04
C ILE A 195 -17.84 -64.58 -4.20
N VAL A 196 -17.82 -64.09 -5.45
CA VAL A 196 -18.02 -64.90 -6.66
C VAL A 196 -16.70 -65.52 -7.15
N HIS A 197 -15.60 -64.74 -7.09
CA HIS A 197 -14.28 -65.14 -7.58
C HIS A 197 -13.30 -65.30 -6.42
N TYR A 198 -13.22 -66.54 -5.90
CA TYR A 198 -12.35 -66.90 -4.78
C TYR A 198 -10.86 -66.87 -5.15
N GLY A 199 -10.00 -66.30 -4.26
CA GLY A 199 -8.53 -66.44 -4.33
C GLY A 199 -7.76 -65.22 -4.86
N LEU A 200 -8.39 -64.03 -4.94
CA LEU A 200 -7.72 -62.75 -5.19
C LEU A 200 -7.85 -61.83 -3.96
N ALA A 201 -6.76 -61.14 -3.58
CA ALA A 201 -6.79 -60.10 -2.51
C ALA A 201 -7.33 -58.77 -3.03
N LEU A 202 -8.55 -58.78 -3.59
CA LEU A 202 -9.15 -57.62 -4.26
C LEU A 202 -9.47 -56.48 -3.30
N VAL A 203 -9.82 -56.79 -2.06
CA VAL A 203 -10.19 -55.79 -1.05
C VAL A 203 -8.98 -54.98 -0.66
N ASP A 204 -7.85 -55.60 -0.37
CA ASP A 204 -6.62 -54.95 0.05
C ASP A 204 -6.02 -54.10 -1.08
N LEU A 205 -6.08 -54.61 -2.33
CA LEU A 205 -5.71 -53.84 -3.53
C LEU A 205 -6.62 -52.65 -3.73
N ALA A 206 -7.94 -52.75 -3.50
CA ALA A 206 -8.90 -51.68 -3.59
C ALA A 206 -8.60 -50.56 -2.56
N ILE A 207 -8.27 -50.94 -1.32
CA ILE A 207 -7.80 -50.00 -0.29
C ILE A 207 -6.53 -49.31 -0.75
N GLY A 208 -5.54 -50.03 -1.29
CA GLY A 208 -4.31 -49.48 -1.82
C GLY A 208 -4.56 -48.42 -2.92
N VAL A 209 -5.41 -48.75 -3.91
CA VAL A 209 -5.79 -47.82 -4.99
C VAL A 209 -6.49 -46.59 -4.44
N ALA A 210 -7.41 -46.73 -3.51
CA ALA A 210 -8.07 -45.60 -2.87
C ALA A 210 -7.08 -44.67 -2.12
N MET A 211 -6.08 -45.27 -1.46
CA MET A 211 -5.01 -44.53 -0.79
C MET A 211 -4.13 -43.75 -1.77
N VAL A 212 -3.85 -44.33 -2.96
CA VAL A 212 -3.16 -43.58 -4.05
C VAL A 212 -3.96 -42.36 -4.49
N LEU A 213 -5.26 -42.54 -4.75
CA LEU A 213 -6.14 -41.45 -5.18
C LEU A 213 -6.21 -40.35 -4.11
N MET A 214 -6.39 -40.72 -2.84
CA MET A 214 -6.40 -39.74 -1.74
C MET A 214 -5.07 -38.99 -1.60
N PHE A 215 -3.94 -39.68 -1.80
CA PHE A 215 -2.62 -39.07 -1.79
C PHE A 215 -2.45 -38.06 -2.92
N LEU A 216 -2.77 -38.43 -4.15
CA LEU A 216 -2.64 -37.52 -5.32
C LEU A 216 -3.50 -36.28 -5.19
N VAL A 217 -4.77 -36.45 -4.76
CA VAL A 217 -5.66 -35.30 -4.57
C VAL A 217 -5.21 -34.41 -3.41
N SER A 218 -4.71 -35.02 -2.32
CA SER A 218 -4.18 -34.25 -1.18
C SER A 218 -2.97 -33.41 -1.57
N ILE A 219 -2.04 -33.94 -2.39
CA ILE A 219 -0.89 -33.18 -2.91
C ILE A 219 -1.37 -32.04 -3.82
N LYS A 220 -2.30 -32.33 -4.74
CA LYS A 220 -2.83 -31.30 -5.63
C LYS A 220 -3.43 -30.12 -4.86
N GLU A 221 -4.30 -30.39 -3.89
CA GLU A 221 -4.90 -29.33 -3.05
C GLU A 221 -3.86 -28.54 -2.25
N GLN A 222 -2.84 -29.23 -1.75
CA GLN A 222 -1.74 -28.60 -1.02
C GLN A 222 -0.93 -27.64 -1.91
N ASN A 223 -0.61 -28.07 -3.14
CA ASN A 223 0.12 -27.25 -4.10
C ASN A 223 -0.70 -26.01 -4.53
N GLU A 224 -2.00 -26.19 -4.78
CA GLU A 224 -2.89 -25.07 -5.11
C GLU A 224 -3.00 -24.06 -3.95
N ALA A 225 -3.10 -24.54 -2.71
CA ALA A 225 -3.14 -23.68 -1.53
C ALA A 225 -1.81 -22.92 -1.33
N MET A 226 -0.67 -23.57 -1.59
CA MET A 226 0.65 -22.95 -1.53
C MET A 226 0.79 -21.83 -2.54
N LEU A 227 0.43 -22.09 -3.79
CA LEU A 227 0.49 -21.11 -4.86
C LEU A 227 -0.38 -19.86 -4.56
N ARG A 228 -1.60 -20.08 -4.03
CA ARG A 228 -2.47 -18.96 -3.59
C ARG A 228 -1.85 -18.16 -2.45
N LEU A 229 -1.18 -18.81 -1.52
CA LEU A 229 -0.49 -18.13 -0.41
C LEU A 229 0.69 -17.28 -0.92
N GLU A 230 1.47 -17.81 -1.84
CA GLU A 230 2.60 -17.09 -2.44
C GLU A 230 2.14 -15.86 -3.23
N THR A 231 1.11 -15.99 -4.07
CA THR A 231 0.54 -14.86 -4.81
C THR A 231 -0.04 -13.79 -3.87
N SER A 232 -0.75 -14.22 -2.82
CA SER A 232 -1.29 -13.28 -1.82
C SER A 232 -0.18 -12.56 -1.05
N ARG A 233 0.90 -13.25 -0.70
CA ARG A 233 2.06 -12.63 -0.03
C ARG A 233 2.74 -11.60 -0.92
N ALA A 234 2.94 -11.90 -2.22
CA ALA A 234 3.51 -10.96 -3.17
C ALA A 234 2.66 -9.69 -3.28
N GLN A 235 1.34 -9.83 -3.42
CA GLN A 235 0.42 -8.68 -3.47
C GLN A 235 0.42 -7.84 -2.18
N ILE A 236 0.52 -8.49 -1.01
CA ILE A 236 0.60 -7.76 0.27
C ILE A 236 1.93 -7.02 0.39
N ALA A 237 3.04 -7.62 -0.05
CA ALA A 237 4.35 -6.98 -0.03
C ALA A 237 4.38 -5.71 -0.90
N GLU A 238 3.86 -5.78 -2.13
CA GLU A 238 3.74 -4.64 -3.04
C GLU A 238 2.87 -3.50 -2.46
N LYS A 239 1.70 -3.84 -1.91
CA LYS A 239 0.84 -2.85 -1.24
C LYS A 239 1.50 -2.21 -0.01
N LEU A 240 2.26 -2.99 0.75
CA LEU A 240 2.99 -2.49 1.92
C LEU A 240 4.10 -1.53 1.52
N GLU A 241 4.82 -1.83 0.45
CA GLU A 241 5.85 -0.96 -0.12
C GLU A 241 5.26 0.40 -0.52
N THR A 242 4.21 0.40 -1.36
CA THR A 242 3.51 1.62 -1.79
C THR A 242 2.99 2.42 -0.59
N ALA A 243 2.38 1.76 0.41
CA ALA A 243 1.89 2.43 1.61
C ALA A 243 3.03 3.04 2.46
N THR A 244 4.19 2.37 2.53
CA THR A 244 5.36 2.87 3.26
C THR A 244 5.92 4.12 2.60
N VAL A 245 6.04 4.12 1.27
CA VAL A 245 6.49 5.28 0.50
C VAL A 245 5.49 6.43 0.61
N LEU A 246 4.18 6.16 0.50
CA LEU A 246 3.13 7.16 0.71
C LEU A 246 3.24 7.83 2.09
N ASN A 247 3.40 7.05 3.16
CA ASN A 247 3.56 7.60 4.49
C ASN A 247 4.80 8.50 4.59
N ARG A 248 5.93 8.09 3.99
CA ARG A 248 7.15 8.90 3.94
C ARG A 248 6.93 10.22 3.19
N CYS A 249 6.18 10.20 2.09
CA CYS A 249 5.81 11.40 1.34
C CYS A 249 4.95 12.34 2.19
N VAL A 250 3.92 11.83 2.88
CA VAL A 250 3.05 12.62 3.77
C VAL A 250 3.82 13.21 4.95
N GLU A 251 4.75 12.44 5.52
CA GLU A 251 5.63 12.91 6.59
C GLU A 251 6.47 14.12 6.14
N LYS A 252 7.05 14.08 4.93
CA LYS A 252 7.82 15.20 4.37
C LYS A 252 6.98 16.48 4.27
N LEU A 253 5.76 16.38 3.76
CA LEU A 253 4.84 17.53 3.69
C LEU A 253 4.44 18.04 5.08
N SER A 254 4.24 17.15 6.06
CA SER A 254 3.78 17.51 7.41
C SER A 254 4.90 18.15 8.24
N THR A 255 6.15 17.74 8.07
CA THR A 255 7.31 18.21 8.83
C THR A 255 7.97 19.45 8.22
N GLY A 256 7.63 19.83 6.98
CA GLY A 256 8.20 20.97 6.26
C GLY A 256 7.97 22.34 6.92
N GLY A 257 7.07 22.42 7.89
CA GLY A 257 6.87 23.61 8.74
C GLY A 257 6.52 24.87 7.93
N ARG A 258 7.42 25.89 7.98
CA ARG A 258 7.23 27.16 7.26
C ARG A 258 7.70 27.13 5.81
N ASP A 259 8.48 26.14 5.41
CA ASP A 259 9.07 26.02 4.06
C ASP A 259 8.40 24.87 3.28
N LEU A 260 7.21 25.14 2.78
CA LEU A 260 6.42 24.18 2.00
C LEU A 260 7.08 23.84 0.66
N ASP A 261 7.86 24.75 0.06
CA ASP A 261 8.57 24.50 -1.20
C ASP A 261 9.66 23.45 -1.02
N LYS A 262 10.44 23.59 0.05
CA LYS A 262 11.46 22.60 0.39
C LYS A 262 10.83 21.23 0.66
N ALA A 263 9.75 21.21 1.44
CA ALA A 263 9.03 19.96 1.74
C ALA A 263 8.48 19.29 0.49
N THR A 264 7.95 20.06 -0.46
CA THR A 264 7.43 19.56 -1.74
C THR A 264 8.56 19.01 -2.61
N ASN A 265 9.72 19.66 -2.69
CA ASN A 265 10.87 19.15 -3.42
C ASN A 265 11.45 17.87 -2.79
N GLU A 266 11.50 17.78 -1.45
CA GLU A 266 11.91 16.56 -0.76
C GLU A 266 10.94 15.39 -1.03
N LEU A 267 9.63 15.66 -1.11
CA LEU A 267 8.63 14.69 -1.51
C LEU A 267 8.86 14.23 -2.95
N LEU A 268 9.10 15.14 -3.88
CA LEU A 268 9.41 14.78 -5.28
C LEU A 268 10.64 13.89 -5.35
N GLY A 269 11.68 14.12 -4.55
CA GLY A 269 12.84 13.24 -4.44
C GLY A 269 12.46 11.80 -4.05
N VAL A 270 11.56 11.63 -3.06
CA VAL A 270 11.05 10.31 -2.66
C VAL A 270 10.28 9.63 -3.80
N ILE A 271 9.51 10.39 -4.58
CA ILE A 271 8.79 9.87 -5.75
C ILE A 271 9.78 9.44 -6.84
N SER A 272 10.80 10.26 -7.16
CA SER A 272 11.84 9.90 -8.12
C SER A 272 12.56 8.60 -7.75
N ASP A 273 12.88 8.43 -6.47
CA ASP A 273 13.52 7.20 -5.96
C ASP A 273 12.62 5.97 -6.14
N TYR A 274 11.33 6.07 -5.83
CA TYR A 274 10.37 4.97 -5.96
C TYR A 274 10.21 4.49 -7.40
N PHE A 275 10.13 5.42 -8.36
CA PHE A 275 10.01 5.10 -9.77
C PHE A 275 11.37 4.84 -10.45
N ALA A 276 12.48 5.01 -9.74
CA ALA A 276 13.83 5.11 -10.30
C ALA A 276 13.87 6.05 -11.52
N ALA A 277 13.09 7.15 -11.43
CA ALA A 277 12.86 8.12 -12.51
C ALA A 277 14.02 9.10 -12.65
N ASP A 278 14.16 9.71 -13.81
CA ASP A 278 15.15 10.75 -14.05
C ASP A 278 14.72 12.09 -13.44
N ARG A 279 13.41 12.41 -13.48
CA ARG A 279 12.79 13.59 -12.87
C ARG A 279 11.44 13.26 -12.25
N SER A 280 11.06 14.04 -11.25
CA SER A 280 9.67 14.19 -10.80
C SER A 280 9.35 15.68 -10.68
N TYR A 281 8.13 16.06 -11.00
CA TYR A 281 7.78 17.47 -11.16
C TYR A 281 6.32 17.76 -10.87
N ILE A 282 6.04 19.03 -10.60
CA ILE A 282 4.70 19.59 -10.48
C ILE A 282 4.57 20.75 -11.45
N PHE A 283 3.57 20.68 -12.32
CA PHE A 283 3.12 21.78 -13.16
C PHE A 283 1.79 22.32 -12.64
N GLU A 284 1.66 23.64 -12.63
CA GLU A 284 0.41 24.33 -12.37
C GLU A 284 -0.12 24.98 -13.64
N LEU A 285 -1.45 24.97 -13.83
CA LEU A 285 -2.12 25.58 -14.97
C LEU A 285 -2.44 27.05 -14.69
N ASP A 286 -1.90 27.96 -15.49
CA ASP A 286 -2.30 29.37 -15.53
C ASP A 286 -3.26 29.56 -16.72
N ARG A 287 -4.56 29.50 -16.43
CA ARG A 287 -5.61 29.63 -17.46
C ARG A 287 -5.77 31.06 -17.96
N GLU A 288 -5.36 32.08 -17.19
CA GLU A 288 -5.42 33.47 -17.59
C GLU A 288 -4.36 33.76 -18.67
N ARG A 289 -3.15 33.21 -18.48
CA ARG A 289 -2.05 33.33 -19.44
C ARG A 289 -2.04 32.23 -20.50
N ASN A 290 -2.91 31.22 -20.38
CA ASN A 290 -2.99 30.05 -21.23
C ASN A 290 -1.68 29.25 -21.32
N VAL A 291 -1.01 29.06 -20.17
CA VAL A 291 0.27 28.34 -20.04
C VAL A 291 0.24 27.37 -18.87
N ILE A 292 1.19 26.43 -18.88
CA ILE A 292 1.56 25.64 -17.72
C ILE A 292 2.93 26.09 -17.23
N VAL A 293 3.12 26.03 -15.92
CA VAL A 293 4.31 26.51 -15.21
C VAL A 293 4.89 25.40 -14.37
N ASN A 294 6.16 25.07 -14.56
CA ASN A 294 6.87 24.13 -13.68
C ASN A 294 7.17 24.79 -12.34
N THR A 295 6.43 24.47 -11.30
CA THR A 295 6.57 25.11 -9.98
C THR A 295 7.57 24.38 -9.07
N HIS A 296 7.65 23.04 -9.19
CA HIS A 296 8.54 22.21 -8.37
C HIS A 296 9.14 21.08 -9.23
N GLU A 297 10.42 20.81 -9.02
CA GLU A 297 11.14 19.77 -9.73
C GLU A 297 12.19 19.13 -8.80
N ALA A 298 12.31 17.81 -8.86
CA ALA A 298 13.43 17.07 -8.32
C ALA A 298 14.07 16.23 -9.42
N VAL A 299 15.38 16.31 -9.54
CA VAL A 299 16.16 15.64 -10.58
C VAL A 299 17.13 14.65 -9.97
N ARG A 300 17.40 13.57 -10.69
CA ARG A 300 18.42 12.59 -10.33
C ARG A 300 19.82 13.14 -10.65
N GLU A 301 20.82 12.67 -9.92
CA GLU A 301 22.23 13.03 -10.17
C GLU A 301 22.61 12.76 -11.63
N GLY A 302 23.17 13.78 -12.30
CA GLY A 302 23.55 13.73 -13.72
C GLY A 302 22.45 14.09 -14.71
N VAL A 303 21.23 14.45 -14.26
CA VAL A 303 20.13 14.95 -15.10
C VAL A 303 20.06 16.48 -14.96
N SER A 304 19.78 17.19 -16.06
CA SER A 304 19.60 18.66 -16.05
C SER A 304 18.29 19.07 -15.39
N GLU A 305 18.35 20.15 -14.62
CA GLU A 305 17.13 20.84 -14.15
C GLU A 305 16.53 21.64 -15.29
N GLU A 306 15.22 21.52 -15.48
CA GLU A 306 14.48 22.22 -16.54
C GLU A 306 13.41 23.16 -15.99
N LYS A 307 13.26 23.28 -14.69
CA LYS A 307 12.25 24.11 -14.03
C LYS A 307 12.22 25.53 -14.59
N ASP A 308 13.38 26.19 -14.69
CA ASP A 308 13.46 27.59 -15.14
C ASP A 308 13.17 27.75 -16.64
N ASN A 309 13.37 26.68 -17.43
CA ASN A 309 13.11 26.67 -18.86
C ASN A 309 11.65 26.40 -19.20
N LEU A 310 10.86 25.87 -18.25
CA LEU A 310 9.47 25.42 -18.42
C LEU A 310 8.46 26.31 -17.69
N GLN A 311 8.67 27.64 -17.75
CA GLN A 311 7.80 28.62 -17.07
C GLN A 311 6.65 29.13 -17.94
N GLU A 312 6.68 28.92 -19.25
CA GLU A 312 5.67 29.45 -20.19
C GLU A 312 5.36 28.43 -21.29
N VAL A 313 5.11 27.17 -20.92
CA VAL A 313 4.73 26.15 -21.90
C VAL A 313 3.25 26.32 -22.28
N PRO A 314 2.90 26.45 -23.57
CA PRO A 314 1.51 26.62 -23.98
C PRO A 314 0.61 25.49 -23.50
N LEU A 315 -0.57 25.83 -22.97
CA LEU A 315 -1.55 24.85 -22.47
C LEU A 315 -2.00 23.87 -23.55
N GLU A 316 -1.97 24.29 -24.81
CA GLU A 316 -2.28 23.47 -25.98
C GLU A 316 -1.34 22.26 -26.10
N ALA A 317 -0.09 22.36 -25.67
CA ALA A 317 0.88 21.26 -25.73
C ALA A 317 0.46 20.06 -24.88
N VAL A 318 -0.32 20.29 -23.80
CA VAL A 318 -0.79 19.27 -22.88
C VAL A 318 -2.31 19.03 -22.94
N ALA A 319 -2.98 19.51 -23.99
CA ALA A 319 -4.44 19.36 -24.13
C ALA A 319 -4.89 17.90 -24.05
N GLU A 320 -4.17 16.98 -24.72
CA GLU A 320 -4.41 15.54 -24.67
C GLU A 320 -4.27 14.96 -23.23
N TRP A 321 -3.34 15.51 -22.44
CA TRP A 321 -3.16 15.06 -21.06
C TRP A 321 -4.37 15.46 -20.22
N ILE A 322 -4.88 16.68 -20.40
CA ILE A 322 -6.05 17.17 -19.66
C ILE A 322 -7.28 16.30 -19.98
N GLU A 323 -7.50 15.96 -21.26
CA GLU A 323 -8.57 15.04 -21.65
C GLU A 323 -8.41 13.64 -21.02
N ALA A 324 -7.18 13.11 -21.00
CA ALA A 324 -6.89 11.84 -20.35
C ALA A 324 -7.10 11.90 -18.84
N PHE A 325 -6.72 13.00 -18.19
CA PHE A 325 -6.96 13.22 -16.77
C PHE A 325 -8.44 13.23 -16.40
N GLU A 326 -9.28 13.86 -17.23
CA GLU A 326 -10.72 13.91 -17.03
C GLU A 326 -11.39 12.55 -17.23
N ARG A 327 -10.88 11.74 -18.18
CA ARG A 327 -11.45 10.44 -18.53
C ARG A 327 -10.94 9.29 -17.67
N GLU A 328 -9.63 9.24 -17.44
CA GLU A 328 -8.92 8.09 -16.85
C GLU A 328 -8.23 8.41 -15.52
N GLY A 329 -8.09 9.71 -15.18
CA GLY A 329 -7.37 10.15 -13.99
C GLY A 329 -5.86 9.99 -14.05
N VAL A 330 -5.32 9.62 -15.20
CA VAL A 330 -3.89 9.38 -15.43
C VAL A 330 -3.53 9.61 -16.90
N TYR A 331 -2.32 10.09 -17.14
CA TYR A 331 -1.72 10.09 -18.47
C TYR A 331 -0.41 9.31 -18.43
N PHE A 332 -0.30 8.28 -19.26
CA PHE A 332 0.90 7.47 -19.42
C PHE A 332 1.35 7.47 -20.86
N LEU A 333 2.58 7.92 -21.10
CA LEU A 333 3.24 7.88 -22.39
C LEU A 333 4.41 6.90 -22.33
N PRO A 334 4.28 5.69 -22.84
CA PRO A 334 5.32 4.68 -22.77
C PRO A 334 6.50 4.94 -23.70
N ASP A 335 6.27 5.68 -24.80
CA ASP A 335 7.28 5.99 -25.81
C ASP A 335 6.94 7.32 -26.51
N LEU A 336 7.84 8.31 -26.34
CA LEU A 336 7.68 9.66 -26.90
C LEU A 336 7.66 9.67 -28.44
N GLU A 337 8.31 8.72 -29.11
CA GLU A 337 8.31 8.66 -30.58
C GLU A 337 6.90 8.55 -31.17
N GLN A 338 5.92 8.06 -30.39
CA GLN A 338 4.49 8.05 -30.80
C GLN A 338 3.90 9.45 -30.97
N LYS A 339 4.54 10.49 -30.39
CA LYS A 339 4.10 11.91 -30.46
C LYS A 339 4.85 12.74 -31.47
N LYS A 340 5.68 12.13 -32.29
CA LYS A 340 6.48 12.82 -33.33
C LYS A 340 5.61 13.68 -34.23
N GLY A 341 5.96 14.97 -34.37
CA GLY A 341 5.20 15.95 -35.14
C GLY A 341 4.08 16.66 -34.36
N GLN A 342 3.93 16.39 -33.08
CA GLN A 342 3.06 17.14 -32.20
C GLN A 342 3.88 18.15 -31.37
N LEU A 343 3.26 19.25 -30.91
CA LEU A 343 3.91 20.30 -30.12
C LEU A 343 4.59 19.74 -28.85
N ILE A 344 3.98 18.76 -28.21
CA ILE A 344 4.55 18.14 -27.01
C ILE A 344 5.87 17.40 -27.28
N TYR A 345 6.05 16.82 -28.46
CA TYR A 345 7.31 16.19 -28.84
C TYR A 345 8.47 17.19 -28.84
N ASP A 346 8.22 18.40 -29.40
CA ASP A 346 9.22 19.46 -29.50
C ASP A 346 9.60 20.03 -28.13
N VAL A 347 8.70 19.91 -27.14
CA VAL A 347 8.96 20.29 -25.74
C VAL A 347 9.76 19.22 -25.01
N LEU A 348 9.41 17.92 -25.17
CA LEU A 348 9.94 16.83 -24.36
C LEU A 348 11.26 16.24 -24.93
N ALA A 349 11.41 16.13 -26.25
CA ALA A 349 12.56 15.50 -26.87
C ALA A 349 13.90 16.16 -26.53
N PRO A 350 14.03 17.51 -26.48
CA PRO A 350 15.28 18.17 -26.11
C PRO A 350 15.75 17.86 -24.68
N GLN A 351 14.83 17.43 -23.82
CA GLN A 351 15.08 17.11 -22.41
C GLN A 351 15.47 15.64 -22.18
N ASN A 352 15.67 14.85 -23.24
CA ASN A 352 15.91 13.40 -23.20
C ASN A 352 14.79 12.60 -22.51
N ILE A 353 13.55 13.06 -22.62
CA ILE A 353 12.39 12.34 -22.12
C ILE A 353 11.99 11.31 -23.19
N HIS A 354 11.85 10.06 -22.79
CA HIS A 354 11.44 8.94 -23.64
C HIS A 354 10.08 8.40 -23.24
N SER A 355 9.77 8.45 -21.96
CA SER A 355 8.50 8.02 -21.39
C SER A 355 8.14 8.89 -20.20
N LEU A 356 6.85 8.97 -19.88
CA LEU A 356 6.40 9.69 -18.68
C LEU A 356 5.08 9.14 -18.14
N LEU A 357 4.86 9.40 -16.87
CA LEU A 357 3.62 9.08 -16.15
C LEU A 357 3.20 10.30 -15.35
N ALA A 358 1.95 10.74 -15.48
CA ALA A 358 1.43 11.91 -14.78
C ALA A 358 0.01 11.69 -14.27
N VAL A 359 -0.32 12.34 -13.15
CA VAL A 359 -1.67 12.38 -12.58
C VAL A 359 -2.11 13.83 -12.36
N PRO A 360 -3.42 14.14 -12.47
CA PRO A 360 -3.91 15.50 -12.27
C PRO A 360 -3.81 15.95 -10.82
N LEU A 361 -3.62 17.23 -10.60
CA LEU A 361 -3.90 17.91 -9.33
C LEU A 361 -5.31 18.51 -9.44
N LEU A 362 -6.23 18.04 -8.61
CA LEU A 362 -7.65 18.37 -8.71
C LEU A 362 -8.08 19.29 -7.57
N ARG A 363 -8.78 20.37 -7.93
CA ARG A 363 -9.51 21.19 -6.98
C ARG A 363 -10.97 21.30 -7.42
N ASP A 364 -11.90 20.95 -6.54
CA ASP A 364 -13.34 20.95 -6.85
C ASP A 364 -13.66 20.25 -8.17
N HIS A 365 -12.99 19.10 -8.43
CA HIS A 365 -13.06 18.31 -9.67
C HIS A 365 -12.52 19.01 -10.93
N VAL A 366 -11.82 20.14 -10.80
CA VAL A 366 -11.19 20.85 -11.91
C VAL A 366 -9.68 20.59 -11.87
N VAL A 367 -9.09 20.28 -13.02
CA VAL A 367 -7.63 20.14 -13.17
C VAL A 367 -6.97 21.52 -13.00
N THR A 368 -6.14 21.66 -11.97
CA THR A 368 -5.37 22.89 -11.67
C THR A 368 -3.87 22.72 -11.92
N GLY A 369 -3.44 21.51 -12.18
CA GLY A 369 -2.05 21.16 -12.40
C GLY A 369 -1.91 19.64 -12.59
N PHE A 370 -0.68 19.18 -12.60
CA PHE A 370 -0.37 17.75 -12.62
C PHE A 370 0.97 17.46 -11.94
N LEU A 371 1.06 16.26 -11.39
CA LEU A 371 2.25 15.67 -10.80
C LEU A 371 2.73 14.54 -11.71
N GLY A 372 4.00 14.53 -12.09
CA GLY A 372 4.52 13.53 -13.00
C GLY A 372 5.94 13.08 -12.72
N VAL A 373 6.33 12.02 -13.42
CA VAL A 373 7.69 11.46 -13.44
C VAL A 373 8.11 11.18 -14.89
N ASP A 374 9.38 11.47 -15.19
CA ASP A 374 9.99 11.21 -16.49
C ASP A 374 10.91 10.01 -16.43
N ASN A 375 10.88 9.19 -17.49
CA ASN A 375 11.71 8.02 -17.68
C ASN A 375 11.69 7.05 -16.48
N PRO A 376 10.50 6.65 -15.94
CA PRO A 376 10.42 5.70 -14.86
C PRO A 376 11.00 4.35 -15.29
N LYS A 377 11.89 3.75 -14.46
CA LYS A 377 12.54 2.45 -14.69
C LYS A 377 11.90 1.35 -13.87
N GLU A 378 11.27 1.72 -12.75
CA GLU A 378 10.50 0.85 -11.87
C GLU A 378 9.05 1.31 -11.83
N HIS A 379 8.10 0.44 -11.52
CA HIS A 379 6.66 0.71 -11.45
C HIS A 379 6.10 1.39 -12.71
N VAL A 380 6.65 1.05 -13.89
CA VAL A 380 6.32 1.67 -15.18
C VAL A 380 4.84 1.51 -15.49
N GLY A 381 4.14 2.64 -15.67
CA GLY A 381 2.70 2.67 -15.93
C GLY A 381 1.80 2.46 -14.71
N ASP A 382 2.35 2.19 -13.51
CA ASP A 382 1.56 2.12 -12.27
C ASP A 382 1.45 3.50 -11.61
N ALA A 383 0.29 4.12 -11.72
CA ALA A 383 0.00 5.43 -11.14
C ALA A 383 -0.47 5.39 -9.68
N THR A 384 -0.50 4.24 -9.03
CA THR A 384 -1.10 4.05 -7.69
C THR A 384 -0.52 5.00 -6.64
N LEU A 385 0.80 5.14 -6.57
CA LEU A 385 1.46 6.05 -5.64
C LEU A 385 1.12 7.52 -5.97
N LEU A 386 1.27 7.93 -7.23
CA LEU A 386 0.99 9.31 -7.65
C LEU A 386 -0.46 9.69 -7.39
N SER A 387 -1.41 8.81 -7.74
CA SER A 387 -2.85 9.01 -7.49
C SER A 387 -3.20 9.08 -6.00
N SER A 388 -2.47 8.32 -5.17
CA SER A 388 -2.67 8.35 -3.72
C SER A 388 -2.16 9.65 -3.08
N ILE A 389 -1.08 10.24 -3.62
CA ILE A 389 -0.45 11.43 -3.05
C ILE A 389 -0.98 12.73 -3.63
N GLN A 390 -1.63 12.70 -4.81
CA GLN A 390 -2.13 13.91 -5.50
C GLN A 390 -2.96 14.83 -4.58
N PHE A 391 -3.81 14.23 -3.72
CA PHE A 391 -4.63 14.99 -2.78
C PHE A 391 -3.79 15.78 -1.76
N PHE A 392 -2.75 15.16 -1.22
CA PHE A 392 -1.86 15.81 -0.24
C PHE A 392 -1.04 16.92 -0.89
N VAL A 393 -0.54 16.69 -2.12
CA VAL A 393 0.18 17.71 -2.89
C VAL A 393 -0.73 18.89 -3.21
N THR A 394 -1.94 18.64 -3.72
CA THR A 394 -2.92 19.71 -4.02
C THR A 394 -3.20 20.54 -2.78
N ASN A 395 -3.45 19.90 -1.62
CA ASN A 395 -3.73 20.61 -0.37
C ASN A 395 -2.52 21.43 0.10
N SER A 396 -1.30 20.91 -0.04
CA SER A 396 -0.08 21.64 0.33
C SER A 396 0.11 22.91 -0.50
N LEU A 397 -0.08 22.81 -1.83
CA LEU A 397 -0.02 23.97 -2.72
C LEU A 397 -1.09 25.02 -2.41
N GLU A 398 -2.32 24.60 -2.13
CA GLU A 398 -3.40 25.50 -1.74
C GLU A 398 -3.16 26.16 -0.37
N GLN A 399 -2.60 25.43 0.57
CA GLN A 399 -2.19 25.97 1.86
C GLN A 399 -1.14 27.06 1.68
N LYS A 400 -0.14 26.85 0.84
CA LYS A 400 0.88 27.85 0.51
C LYS A 400 0.23 29.11 -0.08
N LYS A 401 -0.61 28.97 -1.13
CA LYS A 401 -1.32 30.10 -1.75
C LYS A 401 -2.19 30.86 -0.75
N THR A 402 -2.86 30.14 0.13
CA THR A 402 -3.69 30.75 1.18
C THR A 402 -2.83 31.51 2.19
N GLN A 403 -1.69 30.94 2.61
CA GLN A 403 -0.75 31.59 3.51
C GLN A 403 -0.15 32.87 2.89
N GLU A 404 0.23 32.82 1.61
CA GLU A 404 0.72 33.99 0.87
C GLU A 404 -0.36 35.09 0.76
N ARG A 405 -1.61 34.71 0.47
CA ARG A 405 -2.74 35.65 0.45
C ARG A 405 -2.97 36.30 1.82
N LEU A 406 -3.01 35.48 2.88
CA LEU A 406 -3.16 35.95 4.25
C LEU A 406 -2.02 36.90 4.63
N TYR A 407 -0.77 36.57 4.28
CA TYR A 407 0.38 37.43 4.50
C TYR A 407 0.19 38.79 3.81
N LYS A 408 -0.21 38.77 2.52
CA LYS A 408 -0.49 40.01 1.77
C LYS A 408 -1.61 40.84 2.44
N PHE A 409 -2.74 40.22 2.80
CA PHE A 409 -3.83 40.92 3.47
C PHE A 409 -3.44 41.47 4.85
N CYS A 410 -2.64 40.72 5.62
CA CYS A 410 -2.24 41.15 6.96
C CYS A 410 -1.20 42.26 6.96
N TYR A 411 -0.29 42.27 5.96
CA TYR A 411 0.93 43.09 6.05
C TYR A 411 1.17 44.06 4.88
N ILE A 412 0.44 43.94 3.79
CA ILE A 412 0.60 44.80 2.62
C ILE A 412 -0.62 45.72 2.45
N ASP A 413 -0.41 46.99 2.12
CA ASP A 413 -1.46 47.92 1.71
C ASP A 413 -1.85 47.63 0.24
N MET A 414 -3.08 47.20 0.00
CA MET A 414 -3.54 46.77 -1.33
C MET A 414 -3.59 47.87 -2.38
N LEU A 415 -3.61 49.18 -1.96
CA LEU A 415 -3.62 50.29 -2.89
C LEU A 415 -2.22 50.64 -3.39
N THR A 416 -1.22 50.55 -2.50
CA THR A 416 0.14 51.04 -2.75
C THR A 416 1.19 49.97 -2.92
N GLY A 417 0.91 48.74 -2.48
CA GLY A 417 1.91 47.66 -2.44
C GLY A 417 2.98 47.83 -1.34
N LEU A 418 2.96 48.90 -0.58
CA LEU A 418 3.84 49.08 0.57
C LEU A 418 3.39 48.24 1.76
N SER A 419 4.25 48.12 2.77
CA SER A 419 3.85 47.53 4.05
C SER A 419 2.73 48.38 4.70
N ASN A 420 1.75 47.71 5.31
CA ASN A 420 0.65 48.38 5.97
C ASN A 420 0.96 48.69 7.45
N ARG A 421 -0.01 49.33 8.14
CA ARG A 421 0.09 49.68 9.56
C ARG A 421 0.37 48.49 10.47
N ASN A 422 -0.20 47.30 10.17
CA ASN A 422 0.03 46.12 11.00
C ASN A 422 1.49 45.67 10.93
N ARG A 423 2.08 45.64 9.72
CA ARG A 423 3.51 45.33 9.54
C ARG A 423 4.42 46.33 10.24
N TYR A 424 4.06 47.65 10.16
CA TYR A 424 4.76 48.68 10.90
C TYR A 424 4.76 48.42 12.41
N MET A 425 3.60 48.15 13.02
CA MET A 425 3.47 47.89 14.45
C MET A 425 4.22 46.60 14.88
N GLU A 426 4.18 45.56 14.09
CA GLU A 426 4.93 44.32 14.37
C GLU A 426 6.45 44.57 14.35
N ASN A 427 6.95 45.28 13.35
CA ASN A 427 8.37 45.62 13.26
C ASN A 427 8.83 46.51 14.43
N LEU A 428 8.01 47.50 14.83
CA LEU A 428 8.30 48.32 16.01
C LEU A 428 8.44 47.46 17.27
N SER A 429 7.50 46.57 17.54
CA SER A 429 7.55 45.72 18.73
C SER A 429 8.77 44.75 18.72
N GLY A 430 9.27 44.40 17.55
CA GLY A 430 10.52 43.64 17.39
C GLY A 430 11.75 44.50 17.71
N TRP A 431 11.75 45.77 17.35
CA TRP A 431 12.86 46.70 17.55
C TRP A 431 12.92 47.29 18.96
N GLU A 432 11.81 47.42 19.66
CA GLU A 432 11.77 47.89 21.07
C GLU A 432 12.55 46.99 22.04
N LYS A 433 12.86 45.75 21.65
CA LYS A 433 13.59 44.80 22.48
C LYS A 433 15.11 44.93 22.42
N GLY A 434 15.64 45.92 21.69
CA GLY A 434 17.07 46.08 21.47
C GLY A 434 17.51 47.53 21.35
N THR A 435 18.81 47.78 21.54
CA THR A 435 19.42 49.08 21.26
C THR A 435 19.68 49.17 19.75
N LEU A 436 19.07 50.15 19.09
CA LEU A 436 19.25 50.41 17.65
C LEU A 436 20.38 51.39 17.44
N ARG A 437 21.26 51.09 16.48
CA ARG A 437 22.37 51.93 16.09
C ARG A 437 22.18 52.43 14.66
N GLU A 438 22.54 53.70 14.43
CA GLU A 438 22.53 54.32 13.10
C GLU A 438 21.14 54.19 12.43
N ILE A 439 20.10 54.71 13.10
CA ILE A 439 18.75 54.66 12.59
C ILE A 439 18.31 56.00 11.99
N GLY A 440 17.71 55.93 10.80
CA GLY A 440 16.99 56.99 10.14
C GLY A 440 15.48 56.72 10.08
N GLY A 441 14.68 57.71 10.45
CA GLY A 441 13.22 57.67 10.38
C GLY A 441 12.67 58.82 9.57
N ILE A 442 11.65 58.52 8.76
CA ILE A 442 10.90 59.53 7.99
C ILE A 442 9.42 59.35 8.33
N TYR A 443 8.76 60.44 8.70
CA TYR A 443 7.31 60.56 8.67
C TYR A 443 6.92 61.49 7.53
N MET A 444 5.93 61.11 6.75
CA MET A 444 5.46 61.88 5.59
C MET A 444 3.94 61.89 5.55
N ASP A 445 3.40 63.07 5.29
CA ASP A 445 1.96 63.35 5.15
C ASP A 445 1.71 64.00 3.78
N LEU A 446 0.81 63.37 3.01
CA LEU A 446 0.48 63.83 1.65
C LEU A 446 -0.42 65.05 1.67
N ASN A 447 0.02 66.15 1.06
CA ASN A 447 -0.74 67.39 1.00
C ASN A 447 -1.86 67.27 -0.05
N GLY A 448 -3.00 67.89 0.28
CA GLY A 448 -4.07 68.15 -0.67
C GLY A 448 -4.89 66.90 -1.08
N LEU A 449 -4.72 65.71 -0.47
CA LEU A 449 -5.47 64.52 -0.81
C LEU A 449 -6.98 64.71 -0.73
N LYS A 450 -7.47 65.40 0.34
CA LYS A 450 -8.90 65.70 0.48
C LYS A 450 -9.40 66.57 -0.66
N HIS A 451 -8.64 67.65 -1.01
CA HIS A 451 -9.00 68.52 -2.12
C HIS A 451 -9.00 67.79 -3.46
N CYS A 452 -8.05 66.91 -3.69
CA CYS A 452 -8.01 66.04 -4.88
C CYS A 452 -9.26 65.18 -4.96
N ASN A 453 -9.62 64.48 -3.87
CA ASN A 453 -10.83 63.67 -3.80
C ASN A 453 -12.11 64.47 -4.05
N ASP A 454 -12.26 65.65 -3.37
CA ASP A 454 -13.45 66.50 -3.47
C ASP A 454 -13.63 67.10 -4.88
N ARG A 455 -12.53 67.34 -5.61
CA ARG A 455 -12.56 68.00 -6.92
C ARG A 455 -12.55 67.00 -8.10
N PHE A 456 -11.83 65.88 -7.98
CA PHE A 456 -11.55 64.95 -9.10
C PHE A 456 -12.00 63.51 -8.83
N GLY A 457 -12.61 63.26 -7.67
CA GLY A 457 -13.09 61.94 -7.27
C GLY A 457 -12.02 61.09 -6.59
N HIS A 458 -12.47 59.99 -5.96
CA HIS A 458 -11.61 59.08 -5.19
C HIS A 458 -10.54 58.40 -6.05
N GLU A 459 -10.82 58.10 -7.32
CA GLU A 459 -9.83 57.52 -8.23
C GLU A 459 -8.60 58.40 -8.44
N ALA A 460 -8.80 59.75 -8.49
CA ALA A 460 -7.70 60.72 -8.59
C ALA A 460 -6.86 60.76 -7.30
N GLY A 461 -7.52 60.66 -6.14
CA GLY A 461 -6.83 60.54 -4.86
C GLY A 461 -6.06 59.22 -4.72
N ASP A 462 -6.63 58.12 -5.14
CA ASP A 462 -5.95 56.83 -5.16
C ASP A 462 -4.72 56.85 -6.09
N ALA A 463 -4.83 57.48 -7.25
CA ALA A 463 -3.69 57.69 -8.15
C ALA A 463 -2.59 58.57 -7.52
N LEU A 464 -2.96 59.60 -6.73
CA LEU A 464 -2.01 60.43 -6.01
C LEU A 464 -1.28 59.60 -4.90
N ILE A 465 -2.01 58.77 -4.17
CA ILE A 465 -1.46 57.86 -3.15
C ILE A 465 -0.49 56.86 -3.78
N ARG A 466 -0.85 56.26 -4.94
CA ARG A 466 0.05 55.34 -5.66
C ARG A 466 1.34 56.00 -6.10
N ARG A 467 1.27 57.19 -6.70
CA ARG A 467 2.46 57.98 -7.10
C ARG A 467 3.37 58.32 -5.91
N THR A 468 2.78 58.57 -4.75
CA THR A 468 3.54 58.77 -3.51
C THR A 468 4.30 57.49 -3.11
N ALA A 469 3.63 56.37 -3.17
CA ALA A 469 4.24 55.07 -2.88
C ALA A 469 5.34 54.69 -3.89
N ASP A 470 5.13 54.99 -5.18
CA ASP A 470 6.12 54.77 -6.25
C ASP A 470 7.39 55.61 -5.99
N ALA A 471 7.23 56.92 -5.68
CA ALA A 471 8.35 57.77 -5.35
C ALA A 471 9.12 57.31 -4.10
N LEU A 472 8.39 56.79 -3.10
CA LEU A 472 8.97 56.29 -1.87
C LEU A 472 9.72 54.95 -2.12
N ASN A 473 9.15 54.06 -2.90
CA ASN A 473 9.74 52.75 -3.22
C ASN A 473 10.95 52.88 -4.17
N GLU A 474 11.02 53.92 -5.00
CA GLU A 474 12.18 54.25 -5.84
C GLU A 474 13.44 54.51 -4.99
N VAL A 475 13.30 55.19 -3.84
CA VAL A 475 14.43 55.57 -2.98
C VAL A 475 14.66 54.59 -1.82
N PHE A 476 13.56 54.03 -1.28
CA PHE A 476 13.54 53.11 -0.14
C PHE A 476 12.80 51.79 -0.50
N PRO A 477 13.32 50.97 -1.40
CA PRO A 477 12.62 49.78 -1.88
C PRO A 477 12.34 48.79 -0.75
N GLY A 478 11.05 48.49 -0.51
CA GLY A 478 10.60 47.54 0.51
C GLY A 478 10.63 48.04 1.96
N GLU A 479 11.00 49.31 2.20
CA GLU A 479 11.16 49.89 3.54
C GLU A 479 10.04 50.88 3.92
N GLY A 480 9.16 51.17 2.97
CA GLY A 480 8.04 52.09 3.16
C GLY A 480 6.82 51.44 3.80
N TYR A 481 6.17 52.19 4.67
CA TYR A 481 4.92 51.82 5.31
C TYR A 481 3.85 52.86 5.00
N ARG A 482 2.62 52.44 4.71
CA ARG A 482 1.45 53.30 4.73
C ARG A 482 0.68 53.04 6.01
N ILE A 483 0.64 54.00 6.92
CA ILE A 483 0.06 53.86 8.26
C ILE A 483 -1.32 54.51 8.44
N GLY A 484 -1.69 55.39 7.52
CA GLY A 484 -2.96 56.10 7.48
C GLY A 484 -3.41 56.38 6.05
N GLY A 485 -4.46 57.15 5.85
CA GLY A 485 -4.97 57.54 4.53
C GLY A 485 -3.93 58.24 3.66
N ASP A 486 -3.29 59.27 4.22
CA ASP A 486 -2.29 60.17 3.64
C ASP A 486 -0.92 60.09 4.33
N GLU A 487 -0.76 59.17 5.31
CA GLU A 487 0.44 59.09 6.15
C GLU A 487 1.33 57.91 5.74
N PHE A 488 2.62 58.20 5.54
CA PHE A 488 3.64 57.24 5.19
C PHE A 488 4.84 57.29 6.14
N VAL A 489 5.48 56.19 6.39
CA VAL A 489 6.66 56.10 7.26
C VAL A 489 7.75 55.30 6.55
N VAL A 490 9.00 55.68 6.78
CA VAL A 490 10.20 54.87 6.47
C VAL A 490 11.01 54.69 7.73
N LEU A 491 11.51 53.49 7.94
CA LEU A 491 12.48 53.18 8.99
C LEU A 491 13.63 52.41 8.40
N ARG A 492 14.84 52.95 8.48
CA ARG A 492 16.06 52.32 7.98
C ARG A 492 17.09 52.17 9.09
N CYS A 493 17.52 50.96 9.33
CA CYS A 493 18.55 50.64 10.30
C CYS A 493 19.32 49.36 9.82
N PRO A 494 20.67 49.39 9.75
CA PRO A 494 21.52 50.56 9.95
C PRO A 494 21.58 51.46 8.71
N ILE A 495 21.80 52.76 8.93
CA ILE A 495 22.11 53.74 7.88
C ILE A 495 22.97 54.88 8.44
N GLY A 496 24.08 55.25 7.77
CA GLY A 496 24.91 56.37 8.13
C GLY A 496 24.17 57.71 8.01
N GLN A 497 24.58 58.70 8.77
CA GLN A 497 23.93 60.04 8.79
C GLN A 497 23.95 60.73 7.43
N GLU A 498 25.09 60.69 6.73
CA GLU A 498 25.25 61.32 5.40
C GLU A 498 24.41 60.56 4.36
N ASP A 499 24.49 59.24 4.33
CA ASP A 499 23.69 58.41 3.42
C ASP A 499 22.18 58.61 3.63
N PHE A 500 21.75 58.77 4.89
CA PHE A 500 20.34 59.02 5.20
C PHE A 500 19.92 60.43 4.70
N ALA A 501 20.75 61.44 4.91
CA ALA A 501 20.47 62.80 4.43
C ALA A 501 20.36 62.85 2.91
N ASP A 502 21.26 62.14 2.20
CA ASP A 502 21.24 62.03 0.74
C ASP A 502 19.97 61.31 0.24
N LYS A 503 19.57 60.22 0.89
CA LYS A 503 18.29 59.55 0.57
C LYS A 503 17.06 60.39 0.84
N VAL A 504 17.05 61.21 1.91
CA VAL A 504 15.95 62.15 2.15
C VAL A 504 15.89 63.22 1.04
N HIS A 505 17.06 63.66 0.55
CA HIS A 505 17.10 64.61 -0.58
C HIS A 505 16.57 63.95 -1.86
N GLN A 506 17.04 62.75 -2.20
CA GLN A 506 16.54 61.96 -3.33
C GLN A 506 15.02 61.73 -3.27
N LEU A 507 14.47 61.42 -2.06
CA LEU A 507 13.02 61.28 -1.88
C LEU A 507 12.26 62.55 -2.22
N ARG A 508 12.76 63.72 -1.78
CA ARG A 508 12.14 64.99 -2.14
C ARG A 508 12.13 65.23 -3.65
N GLU A 509 13.23 64.90 -4.34
CA GLU A 509 13.31 65.01 -5.80
C GLU A 509 12.37 63.99 -6.49
N ALA A 510 12.29 62.76 -5.99
CA ALA A 510 11.38 61.76 -6.53
C ALA A 510 9.92 62.19 -6.40
N LEU A 511 9.50 62.71 -5.24
CA LEU A 511 8.15 63.23 -5.05
C LEU A 511 7.81 64.34 -6.04
N VAL A 512 8.74 65.29 -6.28
CA VAL A 512 8.54 66.35 -7.29
C VAL A 512 8.40 65.74 -8.69
N ARG A 513 9.25 64.77 -9.08
CA ARG A 513 9.15 64.07 -10.38
C ARG A 513 7.81 63.35 -10.57
N HIS A 514 7.28 62.77 -9.48
CA HIS A 514 5.98 62.10 -9.49
C HIS A 514 4.78 63.04 -9.33
N GLY A 515 5.03 64.39 -9.24
CA GLY A 515 3.99 65.38 -9.09
C GLY A 515 3.24 65.26 -7.75
N VAL A 516 3.97 64.98 -6.70
CA VAL A 516 3.45 64.74 -5.34
C VAL A 516 3.96 65.91 -4.44
N ASP A 517 3.04 66.55 -3.71
CA ASP A 517 3.36 67.45 -2.64
C ASP A 517 3.11 66.78 -1.27
N ALA A 518 4.14 66.78 -0.42
CA ALA A 518 4.07 66.12 0.88
C ALA A 518 4.93 66.85 1.93
N ALA A 519 4.48 66.88 3.17
CA ALA A 519 5.28 67.28 4.30
C ALA A 519 6.15 66.11 4.81
N ILE A 520 7.45 66.33 4.99
CA ILE A 520 8.42 65.32 5.36
C ILE A 520 9.13 65.70 6.66
N GLY A 521 8.98 64.95 7.71
CA GLY A 521 9.80 64.96 8.90
C GLY A 521 10.84 63.87 8.88
N SER A 522 12.11 64.23 8.87
CA SER A 522 13.21 63.23 8.91
C SER A 522 14.04 63.39 10.17
N PHE A 523 14.44 62.30 10.78
CA PHE A 523 15.27 62.31 11.97
C PHE A 523 16.25 61.12 11.93
N TRP A 524 17.48 61.38 12.33
CA TRP A 524 18.51 60.36 12.42
C TRP A 524 19.18 60.42 13.81
N GLN A 525 19.49 59.24 14.35
CA GLN A 525 20.27 59.09 15.59
C GLN A 525 21.29 57.97 15.51
N PRO A 526 22.52 58.17 16.10
CA PRO A 526 23.55 57.14 16.11
C PRO A 526 23.22 55.97 17.07
N LEU A 527 22.38 56.23 18.08
CA LEU A 527 21.95 55.28 19.11
C LEU A 527 20.56 55.65 19.60
N VAL A 528 19.64 54.71 19.53
CA VAL A 528 18.25 54.86 19.99
C VAL A 528 17.94 53.81 21.06
N GLU A 529 17.62 54.29 22.27
CA GLU A 529 17.18 53.48 23.42
C GLU A 529 15.65 53.59 23.62
N ASP A 530 15.05 54.71 23.24
CA ASP A 530 13.61 54.98 23.28
C ASP A 530 13.09 55.19 21.84
N LEU A 531 12.70 54.11 21.19
CA LEU A 531 12.18 54.13 19.82
C LEU A 531 10.89 54.97 19.69
N PRO A 532 9.92 54.90 20.59
CA PRO A 532 8.78 55.80 20.59
C PRO A 532 9.14 57.29 20.65
N ALA A 533 10.15 57.71 21.43
CA ALA A 533 10.61 59.08 21.47
C ALA A 533 11.28 59.50 20.14
N PHE A 534 12.07 58.63 19.54
CA PHE A 534 12.68 58.83 18.23
C PHE A 534 11.63 59.07 17.14
N LEU A 535 10.58 58.25 17.12
CA LEU A 535 9.48 58.35 16.14
C LEU A 535 8.67 59.66 16.34
N ARG A 536 8.38 60.04 17.58
CA ARG A 536 7.72 61.30 17.89
C ARG A 536 8.49 62.50 17.35
N GLU A 537 9.81 62.53 17.46
CA GLU A 537 10.62 63.63 16.92
C GLU A 537 10.52 63.73 15.39
N ALA A 538 10.49 62.55 14.68
CA ALA A 538 10.30 62.59 13.23
C ALA A 538 8.90 63.09 12.84
N ASP A 539 7.87 62.65 13.56
CA ASP A 539 6.47 63.13 13.37
C ASP A 539 6.33 64.60 13.66
N ASP A 540 6.89 65.12 14.80
CA ASP A 540 6.90 66.53 15.14
C ASP A 540 7.59 67.44 14.08
N ARG A 541 8.64 66.91 13.43
CA ARG A 541 9.30 67.57 12.31
C ARG A 541 8.41 67.62 11.08
N MET A 542 7.72 66.56 10.76
CA MET A 542 6.76 66.52 9.67
C MET A 542 5.63 67.52 9.91
N TYR A 543 5.08 67.56 11.12
CA TYR A 543 4.02 68.48 11.47
C TYR A 543 4.47 69.96 11.36
N ARG A 544 5.69 70.27 11.81
CA ARG A 544 6.29 71.64 11.65
C ARG A 544 6.47 71.99 10.18
N GLU A 545 6.87 71.10 9.33
CA GLU A 545 6.98 71.33 7.88
C GLU A 545 5.60 71.54 7.27
N LYS A 546 4.60 70.77 7.62
CA LYS A 546 3.21 70.91 7.16
C LYS A 546 2.63 72.30 7.51
N GLU A 547 2.87 72.79 8.72
CA GLU A 547 2.42 74.11 9.15
C GLU A 547 3.14 75.23 8.38
N ARG A 548 4.43 75.06 8.08
CA ARG A 548 5.16 76.06 7.25
C ARG A 548 4.61 76.08 5.83
N GLN A 549 4.35 74.95 5.21
CA GLN A 549 3.77 74.89 3.86
C GLN A 549 2.37 75.54 3.81
N LYS A 550 1.51 75.28 4.80
CA LYS A 550 0.19 75.90 4.91
C LYS A 550 0.26 77.46 5.05
N ARG A 551 1.25 77.98 5.80
CA ARG A 551 1.44 79.41 5.94
C ARG A 551 1.92 80.08 4.65
N SER A 552 2.80 79.39 3.90
CA SER A 552 3.32 79.86 2.61
C SER A 552 2.28 79.83 1.50
N ALA A 553 1.27 78.97 1.60
CA ALA A 553 0.18 78.79 0.64
C ALA A 553 -0.99 79.79 0.85
N ARG A 554 -1.02 80.55 1.98
CA ARG A 554 -1.99 81.62 2.19
C ARG A 554 -1.52 82.85 1.44
N PRO A 555 -2.32 83.43 0.48
CA PRO A 555 -1.97 84.66 -0.17
C PRO A 555 -1.88 85.80 0.90
N SER A 556 -0.82 86.60 0.85
CA SER A 556 -0.71 87.83 1.60
C SER A 556 -1.91 88.72 1.23
N VAL A 557 -2.80 88.95 2.21
CA VAL A 557 -3.92 89.87 2.07
C VAL A 557 -3.39 91.34 2.11
#